data_b70edf2405fb8bc726632944b9549064
#
_entry.id   b70edf2405fb8bc726632944b9549064
#
_cell.length_a   1.000
_cell.length_b   1.000
_cell.length_c   1.000
_cell.angle_alpha   90.00
_cell.angle_beta   90.00
_cell.angle_gamma   90.00
#
_symmetry.space_group_name_H-M   'P 1'
#
loop_
_entity.id
_entity.type
_entity.pdbx_description
1 polymer ?
#
loop_
_entity_poly.entity_id
_entity_poly.type
_entity_poly.pdbx_seq_one_letter_code
_entity_poly.pdbx_strand_id
1 'polypeptide(L)'
;MTPPYYPQETDFSCAVACLRMVLAAYGVRKNEAELRELCDCTIFGTSALELIRAARGLGFTASRKYTLTLEDLRDFTAQGYFPIIYGVIATDVHSLVVTAVSEHDVEALDPRIGERRIPLGEFSEWWSLMKNLAVVIALPQDESLTLGNP
;
A
#
# COMPACT_ATOMS: atom_id res chain seq x y z
N MET A 1 -0.06 -14.09 -6.59
CA MET A 1 -1.24 -13.47 -7.24
C MET A 1 -1.01 -11.98 -7.33
N THR A 2 -1.26 -11.38 -8.48
CA THR A 2 -1.08 -9.93 -8.66
C THR A 2 -2.39 -9.22 -8.37
N PRO A 3 -2.39 -8.10 -7.62
CA PRO A 3 -3.61 -7.33 -7.39
C PRO A 3 -4.20 -6.82 -8.71
N PRO A 4 -5.53 -6.83 -8.86
CA PRO A 4 -6.16 -6.15 -9.99
C PRO A 4 -5.99 -4.64 -9.82
N TYR A 5 -5.92 -3.92 -10.94
CA TYR A 5 -5.81 -2.46 -10.89
C TYR A 5 -7.18 -1.82 -10.70
N TYR A 6 -7.26 -0.92 -9.73
CA TYR A 6 -8.41 -0.05 -9.51
C TYR A 6 -7.92 1.39 -9.38
N PRO A 7 -8.36 2.30 -10.30
CA PRO A 7 -8.03 3.71 -10.15
C PRO A 7 -8.76 4.32 -8.96
N GLN A 8 -8.16 5.34 -8.36
CA GLN A 8 -8.87 6.09 -7.33
C GLN A 8 -10.06 6.84 -7.94
N GLU A 9 -11.15 6.91 -7.20
CA GLU A 9 -12.39 7.53 -7.68
C GLU A 9 -12.52 9.00 -7.31
N THR A 10 -11.68 9.49 -6.39
CA THR A 10 -11.64 10.89 -5.98
C THR A 10 -10.18 11.38 -5.95
N ASP A 11 -9.99 12.70 -5.86
CA ASP A 11 -8.65 13.30 -5.83
C ASP A 11 -7.88 12.98 -4.56
N PHE A 12 -8.54 12.51 -3.50
CA PHE A 12 -7.94 12.28 -2.19
C PHE A 12 -7.99 10.81 -1.75
N SER A 13 -8.41 9.87 -2.59
CA SER A 13 -8.63 8.47 -2.21
C SER A 13 -7.53 7.51 -2.69
N CYS A 14 -6.30 7.99 -2.88
CA CYS A 14 -5.21 7.14 -3.36
C CYS A 14 -4.93 5.96 -2.42
N ALA A 15 -4.85 6.19 -1.11
CA ALA A 15 -4.58 5.12 -0.15
C ALA A 15 -5.72 4.11 -0.08
N VAL A 16 -6.96 4.58 -0.15
CA VAL A 16 -8.15 3.71 -0.16
C VAL A 16 -8.16 2.83 -1.42
N ALA A 17 -7.81 3.39 -2.58
CA ALA A 17 -7.71 2.61 -3.80
C ALA A 17 -6.61 1.54 -3.70
N CYS A 18 -5.48 1.87 -3.07
CA CYS A 18 -4.43 0.90 -2.78
C CYS A 18 -4.94 -0.24 -1.89
N LEU A 19 -5.66 0.09 -0.83
CA LEU A 19 -6.27 -0.92 0.04
C LEU A 19 -7.20 -1.83 -0.75
N ARG A 20 -8.05 -1.24 -1.60
CA ARG A 20 -8.96 -2.00 -2.46
C ARG A 20 -8.24 -3.03 -3.32
N MET A 21 -7.13 -2.62 -3.94
CA MET A 21 -6.33 -3.51 -4.79
C MET A 21 -5.72 -4.66 -3.98
N VAL A 22 -5.17 -4.37 -2.82
CA VAL A 22 -4.55 -5.39 -1.96
C VAL A 22 -5.59 -6.38 -1.44
N LEU A 23 -6.74 -5.91 -0.97
CA LEU A 23 -7.82 -6.78 -0.50
C LEU A 23 -8.32 -7.69 -1.63
N ALA A 24 -8.45 -7.16 -2.84
CA ALA A 24 -8.87 -7.94 -3.99
C ALA A 24 -7.86 -9.05 -4.32
N ALA A 25 -6.57 -8.82 -4.14
CA ALA A 25 -5.55 -9.86 -4.30
C ALA A 25 -5.76 -11.02 -3.32
N TYR A 26 -6.35 -10.74 -2.16
CA TYR A 26 -6.70 -11.77 -1.16
C TYR A 26 -8.13 -12.30 -1.33
N GLY A 27 -8.81 -11.96 -2.42
CA GLY A 27 -10.15 -12.46 -2.71
C GLY A 27 -11.28 -11.67 -2.06
N VAL A 28 -11.01 -10.55 -1.42
CA VAL A 28 -12.02 -9.70 -0.79
C VAL A 28 -12.29 -8.50 -1.69
N ARG A 29 -13.48 -8.48 -2.29
CA ARG A 29 -13.87 -7.42 -3.22
C ARG A 29 -14.81 -6.44 -2.53
N LYS A 30 -14.33 -5.22 -2.39
CA LYS A 30 -15.08 -4.08 -1.83
C LYS A 30 -15.03 -2.93 -2.83
N ASN A 31 -16.08 -2.13 -2.91
CA ASN A 31 -16.01 -0.93 -3.72
C ASN A 31 -15.32 0.20 -2.93
N GLU A 32 -14.88 1.23 -3.64
CA GLU A 32 -14.12 2.29 -3.01
C GLU A 32 -14.96 3.10 -2.02
N ALA A 33 -16.26 3.30 -2.30
CA ALA A 33 -17.14 4.06 -1.41
C ALA A 33 -17.25 3.40 -0.03
N GLU A 34 -17.39 2.07 0.01
CA GLU A 34 -17.40 1.31 1.27
C GLU A 34 -16.07 1.48 2.02
N LEU A 35 -14.97 1.38 1.32
CA LEU A 35 -13.64 1.49 1.93
C LEU A 35 -13.34 2.91 2.40
N ARG A 36 -13.78 3.93 1.68
CA ARG A 36 -13.63 5.32 2.13
C ARG A 36 -14.34 5.54 3.47
N GLU A 37 -15.50 4.95 3.64
CA GLU A 37 -16.24 5.04 4.90
C GLU A 37 -15.50 4.29 6.02
N LEU A 38 -15.04 3.07 5.76
CA LEU A 38 -14.30 2.26 6.73
C LEU A 38 -12.98 2.92 7.15
N CYS A 39 -12.35 3.66 6.25
CA CYS A 39 -11.09 4.35 6.50
C CYS A 39 -11.24 5.76 7.04
N ASP A 40 -12.46 6.23 7.27
CA ASP A 40 -12.71 7.63 7.62
C ASP A 40 -12.03 8.61 6.66
N CYS A 41 -12.06 8.29 5.37
CA CYS A 41 -11.38 9.07 4.35
C CYS A 41 -12.00 10.46 4.23
N THR A 42 -11.15 11.48 4.25
CA THR A 42 -11.54 12.89 4.10
C THR A 42 -10.85 13.50 2.90
N ILE A 43 -11.07 14.78 2.66
CA ILE A 43 -10.35 15.53 1.62
C ILE A 43 -8.83 15.57 1.87
N PHE A 44 -8.40 15.24 3.09
CA PHE A 44 -6.97 15.14 3.45
C PHE A 44 -6.43 13.73 3.25
N GLY A 45 -7.23 12.80 2.72
CA GLY A 45 -6.84 11.44 2.46
C GLY A 45 -7.04 10.49 3.65
N THR A 46 -6.27 9.42 3.65
CA THR A 46 -6.33 8.37 4.66
C THR A 46 -4.91 8.05 5.14
N SER A 47 -4.69 8.14 6.44
CA SER A 47 -3.40 7.82 7.04
C SER A 47 -3.13 6.30 7.07
N ALA A 48 -1.87 5.95 7.28
CA ALA A 48 -1.48 4.54 7.44
C ALA A 48 -2.25 3.87 8.59
N LEU A 49 -2.43 4.57 9.71
CA LEU A 49 -3.16 4.03 10.85
C LEU A 49 -4.63 3.75 10.52
N GLU A 50 -5.26 4.64 9.78
CA GLU A 50 -6.64 4.46 9.33
C GLU A 50 -6.79 3.27 8.38
N LEU A 51 -5.84 3.07 7.46
CA LEU A 51 -5.80 1.87 6.61
C LEU A 51 -5.70 0.60 7.44
N ILE A 52 -4.82 0.60 8.44
CA ILE A 52 -4.60 -0.55 9.30
C ILE A 52 -5.87 -0.89 10.09
N ARG A 53 -6.53 0.11 10.65
CA ARG A 53 -7.78 -0.10 11.39
C ARG A 53 -8.86 -0.68 10.50
N ALA A 54 -9.00 -0.18 9.28
CA ALA A 54 -9.97 -0.70 8.32
C ALA A 54 -9.66 -2.16 7.94
N ALA A 55 -8.41 -2.47 7.63
CA ALA A 55 -8.00 -3.84 7.29
C ALA A 55 -8.24 -4.80 8.45
N ARG A 56 -7.88 -4.41 9.66
CA ARG A 56 -8.11 -5.23 10.86
C ARG A 56 -9.60 -5.44 11.12
N GLY A 57 -10.42 -4.42 10.90
CA GLY A 57 -11.88 -4.53 11.02
C GLY A 57 -12.50 -5.50 10.04
N LEU A 58 -11.85 -5.73 8.90
CA LEU A 58 -12.25 -6.71 7.90
C LEU A 58 -11.67 -8.11 8.15
N GLY A 59 -10.93 -8.31 9.23
CA GLY A 59 -10.40 -9.61 9.62
C GLY A 59 -8.97 -9.88 9.18
N PHE A 60 -8.29 -8.92 8.57
CA PHE A 60 -6.88 -9.08 8.18
C PHE A 60 -5.93 -8.72 9.31
N THR A 61 -4.70 -9.21 9.23
CA THR A 61 -3.61 -8.66 10.03
C THR A 61 -2.99 -7.51 9.25
N ALA A 62 -2.60 -6.46 9.95
CA ALA A 62 -2.02 -5.30 9.29
C ALA A 62 -1.12 -4.54 10.27
N SER A 63 -0.02 -4.03 9.77
CA SER A 63 0.85 -3.14 10.55
C SER A 63 1.56 -2.15 9.64
N ARG A 64 2.01 -1.03 10.22
CA ARG A 64 2.90 -0.11 9.54
C ARG A 64 4.33 -0.36 10.02
N LYS A 65 5.26 -0.23 9.10
CA LYS A 65 6.69 -0.41 9.38
C LYS A 65 7.43 0.79 8.80
N TYR A 66 8.39 1.29 9.57
CA TYR A 66 9.21 2.44 9.18
C TYR A 66 10.64 1.99 8.89
N THR A 67 11.39 2.84 8.25
CA THR A 67 12.82 2.66 7.97
C THR A 67 13.14 1.37 7.22
N LEU A 68 12.21 0.95 6.37
CA LEU A 68 12.39 -0.23 5.54
C LEU A 68 13.40 0.05 4.42
N THR A 69 13.96 -1.01 3.88
CA THR A 69 14.87 -0.96 2.75
C THR A 69 14.20 -1.50 1.48
N LEU A 70 14.81 -1.26 0.33
CA LEU A 70 14.36 -1.88 -0.92
C LEU A 70 14.43 -3.42 -0.82
N GLU A 71 15.41 -3.95 -0.12
CA GLU A 71 15.54 -5.39 0.11
C GLU A 71 14.34 -5.92 0.91
N ASP A 72 13.88 -5.17 1.92
CA ASP A 72 12.68 -5.53 2.67
C ASP A 72 11.46 -5.62 1.75
N LEU A 73 11.29 -4.65 0.85
CA LEU A 73 10.19 -4.67 -0.11
C LEU A 73 10.30 -5.86 -1.07
N ARG A 74 11.51 -6.17 -1.50
CA ARG A 74 11.77 -7.33 -2.35
C ARG A 74 11.36 -8.62 -1.64
N ASP A 75 11.72 -8.75 -0.37
CA ASP A 75 11.38 -9.92 0.44
C ASP A 75 9.86 -10.05 0.63
N PHE A 76 9.16 -8.96 0.94
CA PHE A 76 7.71 -8.98 1.07
C PHE A 76 7.04 -9.42 -0.24
N THR A 77 7.41 -8.83 -1.36
CA THR A 77 6.80 -9.18 -2.65
C THR A 77 7.13 -10.61 -3.08
N ALA A 78 8.33 -11.09 -2.78
CA ALA A 78 8.70 -12.48 -3.04
C ALA A 78 7.86 -13.47 -2.24
N GLN A 79 7.36 -13.07 -1.07
CA GLN A 79 6.49 -13.89 -0.23
C GLN A 79 5.01 -13.75 -0.60
N GLY A 80 4.67 -12.93 -1.58
CA GLY A 80 3.30 -12.73 -2.02
C GLY A 80 2.55 -11.63 -1.29
N TYR A 81 3.25 -10.75 -0.57
CA TYR A 81 2.65 -9.57 0.04
C TYR A 81 2.79 -8.37 -0.89
N PHE A 82 1.91 -7.40 -0.72
CA PHE A 82 1.86 -6.20 -1.57
C PHE A 82 1.87 -4.95 -0.70
N PRO A 83 3.07 -4.47 -0.30
CA PRO A 83 3.16 -3.30 0.58
C PRO A 83 2.51 -2.06 -0.04
N ILE A 84 1.75 -1.33 0.79
CA ILE A 84 1.23 -0.01 0.42
C ILE A 84 2.23 1.02 0.92
N ILE A 85 2.76 1.81 -0.01
CA ILE A 85 3.83 2.76 0.25
C ILE A 85 3.27 4.17 0.23
N TYR A 86 3.76 5.02 1.13
CA TYR A 86 3.47 6.45 1.14
C TYR A 86 4.73 7.23 0.77
N GLY A 87 4.56 8.25 -0.05
CA GLY A 87 5.62 9.17 -0.39
C GLY A 87 5.07 10.57 -0.67
N VAL A 88 5.94 11.51 -0.95
CA VAL A 88 5.55 12.91 -1.17
C VAL A 88 5.88 13.31 -2.59
N ILE A 89 4.88 13.84 -3.29
CA ILE A 89 5.04 14.47 -4.61
C ILE A 89 4.69 15.95 -4.45
N ALA A 90 5.66 16.82 -4.67
CA ALA A 90 5.53 18.25 -4.36
C ALA A 90 5.18 18.40 -2.86
N THR A 91 3.96 18.83 -2.54
CA THR A 91 3.49 18.96 -1.16
C THR A 91 2.46 17.90 -0.78
N ASP A 92 2.11 17.01 -1.72
CA ASP A 92 1.04 16.05 -1.53
C ASP A 92 1.59 14.66 -1.18
N VAL A 93 0.98 14.03 -0.21
CA VAL A 93 1.24 12.63 0.11
C VAL A 93 0.49 11.76 -0.90
N HIS A 94 1.18 10.78 -1.47
CA HIS A 94 0.61 9.85 -2.44
C HIS A 94 0.93 8.43 -2.06
N SER A 95 0.09 7.49 -2.47
CA SER A 95 0.23 6.08 -2.13
C SER A 95 0.31 5.20 -3.38
N LEU A 96 1.11 4.16 -3.29
CA LEU A 96 1.29 3.15 -4.34
C LEU A 96 1.21 1.77 -3.73
N VAL A 97 0.85 0.77 -4.54
CA VAL A 97 1.00 -0.65 -4.18
C VAL A 97 2.25 -1.18 -4.87
N VAL A 98 3.20 -1.69 -4.11
CA VAL A 98 4.40 -2.32 -4.66
C VAL A 98 4.10 -3.76 -5.00
N THR A 99 4.40 -4.17 -6.24
CA THR A 99 4.14 -5.54 -6.71
C THR A 99 5.42 -6.33 -6.95
N ALA A 100 6.54 -5.67 -7.22
CA ALA A 100 7.83 -6.32 -7.38
C ALA A 100 8.97 -5.31 -7.26
N VAL A 101 10.16 -5.78 -6.92
CA VAL A 101 11.38 -4.96 -6.90
C VAL A 101 12.45 -5.71 -7.68
N SER A 102 12.89 -5.14 -8.80
CA SER A 102 13.97 -5.67 -9.62
C SER A 102 15.31 -5.03 -9.25
N GLU A 103 16.36 -5.38 -10.00
CA GLU A 103 17.68 -4.74 -9.84
C GLU A 103 17.70 -3.29 -10.32
N HIS A 104 16.70 -2.87 -11.09
CA HIS A 104 16.70 -1.57 -11.75
C HIS A 104 15.54 -0.67 -11.32
N ASP A 105 14.39 -1.26 -10.99
CA ASP A 105 13.19 -0.50 -10.70
C ASP A 105 12.27 -1.17 -9.68
N VAL A 106 11.31 -0.38 -9.20
CA VAL A 106 10.18 -0.86 -8.41
C VAL A 106 8.97 -0.91 -9.34
N GLU A 107 8.33 -2.06 -9.41
CA GLU A 107 7.06 -2.20 -10.12
C GLU A 107 5.94 -1.89 -9.13
N ALA A 108 5.04 -1.00 -9.51
CA ALA A 108 3.99 -0.53 -8.63
C ALA A 108 2.69 -0.27 -9.39
N LEU A 109 1.59 -0.30 -8.64
CA LEU A 109 0.28 0.14 -9.10
C LEU A 109 0.03 1.52 -8.50
N ASP A 110 -0.10 2.51 -9.38
CA ASP A 110 -0.37 3.88 -8.99
C ASP A 110 -1.87 4.16 -9.22
N PRO A 111 -2.64 4.46 -8.18
CA PRO A 111 -4.08 4.67 -8.34
C PRO A 111 -4.46 5.84 -9.24
N ARG A 112 -3.53 6.74 -9.56
CA ARG A 112 -3.78 7.86 -10.49
C ARG A 112 -3.42 7.53 -11.94
N ILE A 113 -2.44 6.66 -12.15
CA ILE A 113 -1.80 6.50 -13.46
C ILE A 113 -1.95 5.09 -14.02
N GLY A 114 -1.89 4.07 -13.18
CA GLY A 114 -1.85 2.67 -13.59
C GLY A 114 -0.53 2.00 -13.20
N GLU A 115 -0.15 0.97 -13.94
CA GLU A 115 1.11 0.29 -13.71
C GLU A 115 2.29 1.21 -13.99
N ARG A 116 3.28 1.17 -13.09
CA ARG A 116 4.49 1.98 -13.21
C ARG A 116 5.73 1.14 -12.91
N ARG A 117 6.81 1.51 -13.57
CA ARG A 117 8.16 1.07 -13.22
C ARG A 117 8.94 2.32 -12.82
N ILE A 118 9.34 2.38 -11.56
CA ILE A 118 10.00 3.56 -11.01
C ILE A 118 11.47 3.20 -10.75
N PRO A 119 12.43 3.92 -11.34
CA PRO A 119 13.85 3.66 -11.09
C PRO A 119 14.14 3.68 -9.59
N LEU A 120 15.04 2.80 -9.13
CA LEU A 120 15.32 2.62 -7.69
C LEU A 120 15.69 3.93 -6.99
N GLY A 121 16.52 4.75 -7.62
CA GLY A 121 16.93 6.03 -7.03
C GLY A 121 15.78 7.01 -6.86
N GLU A 122 14.93 7.12 -7.88
CA GLU A 122 13.75 7.98 -7.84
C GLU A 122 12.76 7.51 -6.78
N PHE A 123 12.51 6.21 -6.73
CA PHE A 123 11.65 5.63 -5.71
C PHE A 123 12.17 5.88 -4.31
N SER A 124 13.46 5.68 -4.09
CA SER A 124 14.10 5.86 -2.78
C SER A 124 13.99 7.31 -2.29
N GLU A 125 14.20 8.29 -3.15
CA GLU A 125 14.03 9.70 -2.79
C GLU A 125 12.59 10.01 -2.39
N TRP A 126 11.65 9.58 -3.21
CA TRP A 126 10.23 9.79 -2.97
C TRP A 126 9.78 9.14 -1.65
N TRP A 127 10.21 7.90 -1.42
CA TRP A 127 9.84 7.11 -0.24
C TRP A 127 10.47 7.64 1.05
N SER A 128 11.71 8.10 0.98
CA SER A 128 12.45 8.59 2.16
C SER A 128 11.76 9.78 2.84
N LEU A 129 10.99 10.56 2.09
CA LEU A 129 10.25 11.70 2.62
C LEU A 129 9.15 11.28 3.60
N MET A 130 8.75 10.00 3.58
CA MET A 130 7.81 9.40 4.54
C MET A 130 8.51 8.34 5.39
N LYS A 131 9.81 8.49 5.66
CA LYS A 131 10.63 7.62 6.51
C LYS A 131 10.59 6.15 6.10
N ASN A 132 10.51 5.90 4.81
CA ASN A 132 10.44 4.54 4.25
C ASN A 132 9.32 3.73 4.90
N LEU A 133 8.13 4.33 4.99
CA LEU A 133 6.95 3.72 5.58
C LEU A 133 6.27 2.77 4.59
N ALA A 134 5.87 1.62 5.09
CA ALA A 134 4.95 0.72 4.37
C ALA A 134 3.86 0.20 5.29
N VAL A 135 2.68 0.00 4.73
CA VAL A 135 1.59 -0.75 5.37
C VAL A 135 1.57 -2.14 4.75
N VAL A 136 1.73 -3.15 5.58
CA VAL A 136 1.71 -4.55 5.14
C VAL A 136 0.46 -5.21 5.70
N ILE A 137 -0.31 -5.83 4.80
CA ILE A 137 -1.58 -6.50 5.12
C ILE A 137 -1.46 -7.97 4.74
N ALA A 138 -1.91 -8.85 5.61
CA ALA A 138 -1.82 -10.29 5.40
C ALA A 138 -3.11 -10.99 5.85
N LEU A 139 -3.34 -12.19 5.33
CA LEU A 139 -4.44 -13.04 5.76
C LEU A 139 -4.23 -13.45 7.23
N PRO A 140 -5.31 -13.60 8.02
CA PRO A 140 -5.20 -13.88 9.46
C PRO A 140 -4.44 -15.16 9.78
N GLN A 141 -4.50 -16.17 8.91
CA GLN A 141 -3.87 -17.47 9.11
C GLN A 141 -2.39 -17.49 8.71
N ASP A 142 -1.84 -16.38 8.21
CA ASP A 142 -0.44 -16.36 7.78
C ASP A 142 0.47 -15.97 8.94
N GLU A 143 1.02 -16.98 9.61
CA GLU A 143 1.89 -16.81 10.76
C GLU A 143 3.35 -16.60 10.36
N SER A 144 3.69 -16.74 9.08
CA SER A 144 5.06 -16.53 8.60
C SER A 144 5.49 -15.07 8.63
N LEU A 145 4.53 -14.16 8.67
CA LEU A 145 4.75 -12.73 8.69
C LEU A 145 4.50 -12.17 10.09
N THR A 146 5.56 -11.70 10.75
CA THR A 146 5.44 -11.02 12.02
C THR A 146 5.14 -9.55 11.79
N LEU A 147 3.92 -9.15 12.11
CA LEU A 147 3.49 -7.74 12.00
C LEU A 147 3.61 -7.07 13.36
N GLY A 148 4.25 -5.90 13.37
CA GLY A 148 4.34 -5.09 14.57
C GLY A 148 3.01 -4.43 14.92
N ASN A 149 3.03 -3.60 15.97
CA ASN A 149 1.89 -2.76 16.32
C ASN A 149 1.71 -1.65 15.28
N PRO A 150 0.51 -1.13 15.12
CA PRO A 150 0.23 -0.02 14.21
C PRO A 150 1.07 1.21 14.50
#